data_61f041b03a7a97b9ba14a57ff6ad2cce
#
_entry.id   61f041b03a7a97b9ba14a57ff6ad2cce
#
_cell.length_a   1.000
_cell.length_b   1.000
_cell.length_c   1.000
_cell.angle_alpha   90.00
_cell.angle_beta   90.00
_cell.angle_gamma   90.00
#
_symmetry.space_group_name_H-M   'P 1'
#
loop_
_entity.id
_entity.type
_entity.pdbx_description
1 polymer ?
#
loop_
_entity_poly.entity_id
_entity_poly.type
_entity_poly.pdbx_seq_one_letter_code
_entity_poly.pdbx_strand_id
1 'polypeptide(L)'
;MARRLYFLVVVLIMVLPGCTTPPQVEETEQEDELQIPERLNIVADTAGRDVDRIERMDVLMDANGENTLILWVSTGCSGCHDWTEMIANEMRSGNISNDTRIITIHRYPSFESRQEVIEVYATNNSSTESLWPVLLPVKDQPAIDVDKNQETEYDYSTAFETPATPSFTILDGEGKTIWKNKEYWADSSVLSEALGYL
;
A
#
# COMPACT_ATOMS: atom_id res chain seq x y z
N MET A 1 43.51 72.90 59.78
CA MET A 1 42.66 72.01 60.57
C MET A 1 41.89 71.13 59.57
N ALA A 2 42.35 69.93 59.31
CA ALA A 2 41.79 69.05 58.27
C ALA A 2 40.91 67.98 58.92
N ARG A 3 39.68 67.96 58.52
CA ARG A 3 38.72 66.93 58.96
C ARG A 3 38.61 65.89 57.84
N ARG A 4 39.14 64.72 58.09
CA ARG A 4 39.06 63.56 57.20
C ARG A 4 37.66 62.93 57.31
N LEU A 5 36.92 62.89 56.20
CA LEU A 5 35.64 62.22 56.10
C LEU A 5 35.88 60.80 55.49
N TYR A 6 35.63 59.76 56.27
CA TYR A 6 35.70 58.36 55.80
C TYR A 6 34.38 57.99 55.13
N PHE A 7 34.43 57.77 53.85
CA PHE A 7 33.31 57.16 53.16
C PHE A 7 33.39 55.64 53.33
N LEU A 8 32.39 55.06 54.02
CA LEU A 8 32.20 53.68 54.18
C LEU A 8 31.41 53.21 52.96
N VAL A 9 32.07 52.49 52.00
CA VAL A 9 31.41 51.88 50.89
C VAL A 9 30.88 50.50 51.35
N VAL A 10 29.59 50.42 51.55
CA VAL A 10 28.90 49.15 51.81
C VAL A 10 28.62 48.49 50.45
N VAL A 11 29.39 47.46 50.11
CA VAL A 11 29.12 46.61 48.93
C VAL A 11 28.01 45.61 49.27
N LEU A 12 26.82 45.88 48.77
CA LEU A 12 25.66 44.95 48.90
C LEU A 12 25.80 43.85 47.83
N ILE A 13 26.24 42.66 48.22
CA ILE A 13 26.28 41.50 47.34
C ILE A 13 24.86 40.94 47.24
N MET A 14 24.17 41.23 46.14
CA MET A 14 22.91 40.53 45.79
C MET A 14 23.24 39.13 45.32
N VAL A 15 22.95 38.14 46.16
CA VAL A 15 22.93 36.72 45.76
C VAL A 15 21.64 36.51 45.01
N LEU A 16 21.71 36.39 43.67
CA LEU A 16 20.59 35.98 42.85
C LEU A 16 20.40 34.45 43.04
N PRO A 17 19.19 33.95 43.40
CA PRO A 17 18.93 32.52 43.36
C PRO A 17 18.96 32.09 41.89
N GLY A 18 19.95 31.31 41.52
CA GLY A 18 20.00 30.65 40.21
C GLY A 18 18.83 29.69 40.10
N CYS A 19 17.89 29.99 39.21
CA CYS A 19 16.95 28.97 38.71
C CYS A 19 17.76 27.92 37.96
N THR A 20 18.02 26.80 38.61
CA THR A 20 18.46 25.59 37.91
C THR A 20 17.24 25.06 37.18
N THR A 21 17.14 25.39 35.90
CA THR A 21 16.24 24.68 34.97
C THR A 21 16.68 23.22 35.00
N PRO A 22 15.77 22.25 35.29
CA PRO A 22 16.13 20.85 35.12
C PRO A 22 16.48 20.63 33.64
N PRO A 23 17.42 19.71 33.34
CA PRO A 23 17.70 19.37 31.96
C PRO A 23 16.40 18.94 31.32
N GLN A 24 15.94 19.66 30.29
CA GLN A 24 14.92 19.16 29.40
C GLN A 24 15.54 17.94 28.74
N VAL A 25 15.05 16.77 29.14
CA VAL A 25 15.19 15.56 28.32
C VAL A 25 14.38 15.91 27.09
N GLU A 26 15.04 16.28 25.99
CA GLU A 26 14.45 16.18 24.68
C GLU A 26 14.12 14.70 24.50
N GLU A 27 12.88 14.34 24.81
CA GLU A 27 12.30 13.14 24.24
C GLU A 27 12.32 13.37 22.73
N THR A 28 13.36 12.88 22.09
CA THR A 28 13.34 12.64 20.66
C THR A 28 12.21 11.62 20.51
N GLU A 29 11.01 12.07 20.13
CA GLU A 29 10.04 11.22 19.50
C GLU A 29 10.76 10.67 18.26
N GLN A 30 11.40 9.52 18.41
CA GLN A 30 11.69 8.68 17.26
C GLN A 30 10.28 8.36 16.71
N GLU A 31 9.90 9.04 15.64
CA GLU A 31 8.88 8.50 14.75
C GLU A 31 9.38 7.10 14.43
N ASP A 32 8.70 6.10 14.97
CA ASP A 32 8.94 4.70 14.64
C ASP A 32 8.62 4.57 13.14
N GLU A 33 9.67 4.75 12.33
CA GLU A 33 9.56 4.60 10.89
C GLU A 33 9.07 3.16 10.64
N LEU A 34 7.86 3.04 10.08
CA LEU A 34 7.22 1.77 9.80
C LEU A 34 8.24 0.85 9.08
N GLN A 35 8.72 -0.17 9.76
CA GLN A 35 9.65 -1.15 9.18
C GLN A 35 8.87 -2.17 8.34
N ILE A 36 8.31 -1.70 7.24
CA ILE A 36 7.59 -2.56 6.30
C ILE A 36 8.61 -3.47 5.60
N PRO A 37 8.36 -4.79 5.58
CA PRO A 37 9.22 -5.73 4.86
C PRO A 37 9.35 -5.36 3.38
N GLU A 38 10.53 -5.61 2.79
CA GLU A 38 10.78 -5.32 1.37
C GLU A 38 10.04 -6.29 0.45
N ARG A 39 9.84 -7.54 0.91
CA ARG A 39 9.16 -8.61 0.16
C ARG A 39 7.84 -8.94 0.84
N LEU A 40 6.77 -8.69 0.13
CA LEU A 40 5.40 -8.81 0.64
C LEU A 40 4.57 -9.76 -0.20
N ASN A 41 3.62 -10.40 0.46
CA ASN A 41 2.61 -11.21 -0.17
C ASN A 41 1.23 -10.92 0.43
N ILE A 42 0.18 -11.29 -0.30
CA ILE A 42 -1.22 -11.20 0.16
C ILE A 42 -1.86 -12.57 -0.05
N VAL A 43 -2.56 -13.05 0.98
CA VAL A 43 -3.38 -14.26 0.91
C VAL A 43 -4.80 -13.89 1.25
N ALA A 44 -5.69 -13.89 0.26
CA ALA A 44 -7.08 -13.47 0.45
C ALA A 44 -8.07 -14.40 -0.26
N ASP A 45 -9.34 -14.31 0.15
CA ASP A 45 -10.41 -14.99 -0.58
C ASP A 45 -10.57 -14.37 -1.97
N THR A 46 -11.03 -15.18 -2.91
CA THR A 46 -11.34 -14.75 -4.29
C THR A 46 -12.83 -14.51 -4.47
N ALA A 47 -13.21 -14.04 -5.66
CA ALA A 47 -14.63 -13.93 -6.03
C ALA A 47 -15.30 -15.29 -6.23
N GLY A 48 -14.55 -16.38 -6.35
CA GLY A 48 -15.06 -17.75 -6.41
C GLY A 48 -15.53 -18.18 -7.81
N ARG A 49 -15.02 -17.58 -8.88
CA ARG A 49 -15.27 -17.97 -10.27
C ARG A 49 -14.25 -19.01 -10.76
N ASP A 50 -14.53 -19.66 -11.87
CA ASP A 50 -13.59 -20.61 -12.47
C ASP A 50 -12.23 -19.98 -12.79
N VAL A 51 -12.22 -18.71 -13.23
CA VAL A 51 -10.98 -17.96 -13.52
C VAL A 51 -10.15 -17.67 -12.26
N ASP A 52 -10.79 -17.60 -11.10
CA ASP A 52 -10.12 -17.40 -9.82
C ASP A 52 -9.39 -18.68 -9.34
N ARG A 53 -9.70 -19.84 -9.93
CA ARG A 53 -9.11 -21.18 -9.73
C ARG A 53 -9.31 -21.78 -8.34
N ILE A 54 -9.23 -20.98 -7.28
CA ILE A 54 -9.32 -21.42 -5.88
C ILE A 54 -10.11 -20.41 -5.06
N GLU A 55 -10.70 -20.85 -3.94
CA GLU A 55 -11.48 -19.97 -3.05
C GLU A 55 -10.61 -18.95 -2.30
N ARG A 56 -9.37 -19.32 -2.00
CA ARG A 56 -8.40 -18.46 -1.30
C ARG A 56 -7.06 -18.51 -2.03
N MET A 57 -6.62 -17.35 -2.52
CA MET A 57 -5.41 -17.22 -3.34
C MET A 57 -4.29 -16.54 -2.56
N ASP A 58 -3.11 -17.11 -2.69
CA ASP A 58 -1.82 -16.52 -2.39
C ASP A 58 -1.29 -15.85 -3.68
N VAL A 59 -1.01 -14.54 -3.63
CA VAL A 59 -0.57 -13.77 -4.80
C VAL A 59 0.72 -14.31 -5.41
N LEU A 60 1.61 -14.85 -4.59
CA LEU A 60 2.89 -15.43 -5.05
C LEU A 60 2.81 -16.94 -5.32
N MET A 61 1.67 -17.59 -4.99
CA MET A 61 1.51 -19.02 -5.28
C MET A 61 1.57 -19.28 -6.78
N ASP A 62 2.29 -20.32 -7.15
CA ASP A 62 2.51 -20.71 -8.56
C ASP A 62 3.15 -19.61 -9.44
N ALA A 63 3.74 -18.56 -8.83
CA ALA A 63 4.42 -17.53 -9.59
C ALA A 63 5.62 -18.11 -10.39
N ASN A 64 6.23 -19.21 -9.93
CA ASN A 64 7.37 -19.84 -10.58
C ASN A 64 8.51 -18.87 -10.99
N GLY A 65 8.61 -17.76 -10.25
CA GLY A 65 9.54 -16.66 -10.56
C GLY A 65 9.00 -15.61 -11.54
N GLU A 66 7.75 -15.75 -12.01
CA GLU A 66 7.09 -14.78 -12.87
C GLU A 66 6.59 -13.58 -12.07
N ASN A 67 6.61 -12.41 -12.71
CA ASN A 67 6.10 -11.18 -12.12
C ASN A 67 4.57 -11.15 -12.15
N THR A 68 3.97 -10.43 -11.20
CA THR A 68 2.51 -10.33 -11.04
C THR A 68 2.08 -8.86 -11.06
N LEU A 69 1.19 -8.50 -11.99
CA LEU A 69 0.55 -7.19 -12.02
C LEU A 69 -0.67 -7.18 -11.08
N ILE A 70 -0.65 -6.29 -10.12
CA ILE A 70 -1.78 -6.04 -9.21
C ILE A 70 -2.47 -4.75 -9.65
N LEU A 71 -3.78 -4.81 -9.91
CA LEU A 71 -4.67 -3.67 -10.08
C LEU A 71 -5.47 -3.45 -8.79
N TRP A 72 -5.25 -2.33 -8.14
CA TRP A 72 -6.00 -1.92 -6.94
C TRP A 72 -7.28 -1.20 -7.31
N VAL A 73 -8.41 -1.69 -6.82
CA VAL A 73 -9.73 -1.20 -7.22
C VAL A 73 -10.65 -0.86 -6.05
N SER A 74 -11.67 -0.06 -6.34
CA SER A 74 -12.88 0.13 -5.55
C SER A 74 -14.11 0.13 -6.46
N THR A 75 -15.30 -0.13 -5.91
CA THR A 75 -16.52 -0.29 -6.70
C THR A 75 -17.00 1.00 -7.36
N GLY A 76 -16.85 2.14 -6.69
CA GLY A 76 -17.23 3.45 -7.19
C GLY A 76 -16.17 4.18 -8.03
N CYS A 77 -15.11 3.51 -8.42
CA CYS A 77 -13.95 4.11 -9.09
C CYS A 77 -14.08 4.02 -10.62
N SER A 78 -14.45 5.10 -11.27
CA SER A 78 -14.61 5.15 -12.74
C SER A 78 -13.31 4.81 -13.49
N GLY A 79 -12.16 5.27 -13.00
CA GLY A 79 -10.86 4.91 -13.60
C GLY A 79 -10.55 3.42 -13.46
N CYS A 80 -10.96 2.79 -12.33
CA CYS A 80 -10.82 1.34 -12.17
C CYS A 80 -11.65 0.56 -13.20
N HIS A 81 -12.86 1.04 -13.51
CA HIS A 81 -13.72 0.44 -14.53
C HIS A 81 -13.08 0.57 -15.92
N ASP A 82 -12.57 1.75 -16.26
CA ASP A 82 -11.91 2.04 -17.52
C ASP A 82 -10.67 1.15 -17.73
N TRP A 83 -9.83 1.01 -16.72
CA TRP A 83 -8.67 0.12 -16.74
C TRP A 83 -9.07 -1.35 -16.89
N THR A 84 -10.07 -1.81 -16.13
CA THR A 84 -10.54 -3.19 -16.21
C THR A 84 -11.08 -3.50 -17.60
N GLU A 85 -11.88 -2.60 -18.18
CA GLU A 85 -12.41 -2.75 -19.53
C GLU A 85 -11.31 -2.79 -20.59
N MET A 86 -10.33 -1.88 -20.53
CA MET A 86 -9.19 -1.87 -21.46
C MET A 86 -8.42 -3.19 -21.40
N ILE A 87 -7.97 -3.63 -20.23
CA ILE A 87 -7.20 -4.87 -20.08
C ILE A 87 -8.00 -6.08 -20.57
N ALA A 88 -9.28 -6.18 -20.20
CA ALA A 88 -10.14 -7.26 -20.64
C ALA A 88 -10.34 -7.28 -22.17
N ASN A 89 -10.42 -6.12 -22.80
CA ASN A 89 -10.50 -6.03 -24.26
C ASN A 89 -9.20 -6.45 -24.94
N GLU A 90 -8.03 -6.09 -24.39
CA GLU A 90 -6.73 -6.53 -24.89
C GLU A 90 -6.57 -8.05 -24.75
N MET A 91 -7.06 -8.66 -23.66
CA MET A 91 -7.10 -10.12 -23.50
C MET A 91 -8.05 -10.79 -24.50
N ARG A 92 -9.27 -10.26 -24.66
CA ARG A 92 -10.24 -10.79 -25.65
C ARG A 92 -9.73 -10.72 -27.08
N SER A 93 -8.93 -9.69 -27.39
CA SER A 93 -8.30 -9.50 -28.70
C SER A 93 -7.06 -10.38 -28.91
N GLY A 94 -6.56 -11.06 -27.85
CA GLY A 94 -5.35 -11.88 -27.88
C GLY A 94 -4.05 -11.08 -27.84
N ASN A 95 -4.12 -9.76 -27.54
CA ASN A 95 -2.93 -8.92 -27.38
C ASN A 95 -2.28 -9.14 -26.00
N ILE A 96 -3.06 -9.58 -25.01
CA ILE A 96 -2.57 -10.05 -23.71
C ILE A 96 -2.94 -11.53 -23.57
N SER A 97 -1.95 -12.37 -23.22
CA SER A 97 -2.19 -13.78 -22.98
C SER A 97 -3.08 -14.01 -21.76
N ASN A 98 -3.94 -15.01 -21.78
CA ASN A 98 -4.69 -15.45 -20.60
C ASN A 98 -3.80 -16.04 -19.49
N ASP A 99 -2.55 -16.35 -19.80
CA ASP A 99 -1.56 -16.82 -18.83
C ASP A 99 -0.78 -15.67 -18.19
N THR A 100 -0.96 -14.41 -18.66
CA THR A 100 -0.37 -13.24 -18.04
C THR A 100 -0.87 -13.09 -16.60
N ARG A 101 0.04 -12.97 -15.66
CA ARG A 101 -0.29 -12.89 -14.23
C ARG A 101 -0.80 -11.51 -13.87
N ILE A 102 -2.11 -11.33 -13.95
CA ILE A 102 -2.83 -10.14 -13.52
C ILE A 102 -3.75 -10.53 -12.38
N ILE A 103 -3.83 -9.69 -11.34
CA ILE A 103 -4.72 -9.88 -10.19
C ILE A 103 -5.36 -8.55 -9.85
N THR A 104 -6.66 -8.52 -9.64
CA THR A 104 -7.36 -7.38 -9.06
C THR A 104 -7.47 -7.56 -7.56
N ILE A 105 -7.16 -6.51 -6.77
CA ILE A 105 -7.32 -6.51 -5.31
C ILE A 105 -8.25 -5.39 -4.89
N HIS A 106 -9.31 -5.75 -4.16
CA HIS A 106 -10.22 -4.80 -3.53
C HIS A 106 -9.52 -4.02 -2.42
N ARG A 107 -9.59 -2.67 -2.49
CA ARG A 107 -8.83 -1.78 -1.62
C ARG A 107 -9.56 -1.37 -0.33
N TYR A 108 -10.89 -1.29 -0.33
CA TYR A 108 -11.66 -0.67 0.74
C TYR A 108 -12.70 -1.58 1.42
N PRO A 109 -12.31 -2.73 2.01
CA PRO A 109 -13.25 -3.69 2.62
C PRO A 109 -13.99 -3.14 3.86
N SER A 110 -13.56 -1.97 4.38
CA SER A 110 -14.26 -1.29 5.46
C SER A 110 -15.46 -0.46 5.00
N PHE A 111 -15.56 -0.15 3.70
CA PHE A 111 -16.56 0.76 3.14
C PHE A 111 -17.42 0.10 2.06
N GLU A 112 -16.90 -0.92 1.40
CA GLU A 112 -17.53 -1.62 0.30
C GLU A 112 -17.67 -3.11 0.65
N SER A 113 -18.84 -3.67 0.38
CA SER A 113 -19.08 -5.08 0.66
C SER A 113 -18.44 -5.99 -0.40
N ARG A 114 -18.10 -7.23 0.00
CA ARG A 114 -17.66 -8.27 -0.92
C ARG A 114 -18.63 -8.46 -2.10
N GLN A 115 -19.94 -8.40 -1.83
CA GLN A 115 -20.97 -8.59 -2.85
C GLN A 115 -20.95 -7.48 -3.90
N GLU A 116 -20.79 -6.23 -3.50
CA GLU A 116 -20.67 -5.10 -4.44
C GLU A 116 -19.46 -5.25 -5.35
N VAL A 117 -18.31 -5.69 -4.82
CA VAL A 117 -17.10 -5.93 -5.63
C VAL A 117 -17.34 -7.06 -6.65
N ILE A 118 -17.99 -8.15 -6.23
CA ILE A 118 -18.36 -9.26 -7.12
C ILE A 118 -19.30 -8.78 -8.23
N GLU A 119 -20.31 -7.96 -7.90
CA GLU A 119 -21.26 -7.41 -8.88
C GLU A 119 -20.56 -6.56 -9.94
N VAL A 120 -19.56 -5.77 -9.53
CA VAL A 120 -18.82 -4.87 -10.44
C VAL A 120 -17.78 -5.62 -11.26
N TYR A 121 -16.91 -6.41 -10.62
CA TYR A 121 -15.71 -6.96 -11.27
C TYR A 121 -15.76 -8.44 -11.60
N ALA A 122 -16.74 -9.17 -11.08
CA ALA A 122 -16.80 -10.61 -11.20
C ALA A 122 -18.12 -11.13 -11.82
N THR A 123 -18.98 -10.24 -12.30
CA THR A 123 -20.21 -10.63 -13.00
C THR A 123 -19.93 -10.82 -14.49
N ASN A 124 -20.28 -11.98 -15.00
CA ASN A 124 -20.09 -12.36 -16.40
C ASN A 124 -20.78 -11.39 -17.36
N ASN A 125 -20.08 -11.05 -18.44
CA ASN A 125 -20.54 -10.18 -19.51
C ASN A 125 -20.82 -8.72 -19.09
N SER A 126 -20.34 -8.26 -17.95
CA SER A 126 -20.28 -6.83 -17.64
C SER A 126 -19.09 -6.18 -18.37
N SER A 127 -19.18 -4.87 -18.65
CA SER A 127 -18.05 -4.13 -19.25
C SER A 127 -16.84 -4.08 -18.32
N THR A 128 -17.07 -4.18 -17.02
CA THR A 128 -16.04 -4.17 -15.96
C THR A 128 -15.66 -5.56 -15.47
N GLU A 129 -16.03 -6.62 -16.19
CA GLU A 129 -15.66 -7.98 -15.85
C GLU A 129 -14.14 -8.18 -15.96
N SER A 130 -13.50 -8.51 -14.85
CA SER A 130 -12.11 -8.96 -14.83
C SER A 130 -12.03 -10.39 -15.38
N LEU A 131 -11.21 -10.60 -16.42
CA LEU A 131 -10.96 -11.93 -16.99
C LEU A 131 -9.82 -12.67 -16.27
N TRP A 132 -9.39 -12.17 -15.14
CA TRP A 132 -8.33 -12.65 -14.25
C TRP A 132 -8.83 -12.66 -12.80
N PRO A 133 -8.08 -13.24 -11.85
CA PRO A 133 -8.52 -13.36 -10.46
C PRO A 133 -8.82 -12.02 -9.78
N VAL A 134 -9.89 -12.04 -8.97
CA VAL A 134 -10.29 -10.92 -8.10
C VAL A 134 -10.19 -11.35 -6.65
N LEU A 135 -9.30 -10.72 -5.90
CA LEU A 135 -9.08 -10.94 -4.48
C LEU A 135 -9.90 -9.96 -3.65
N LEU A 136 -10.49 -10.48 -2.60
CA LEU A 136 -11.42 -9.81 -1.70
C LEU A 136 -10.89 -9.90 -0.25
N PRO A 137 -9.80 -9.16 0.07
CA PRO A 137 -9.29 -9.13 1.44
C PRO A 137 -10.36 -8.66 2.42
N VAL A 138 -10.30 -9.17 3.64
CA VAL A 138 -11.15 -8.66 4.72
C VAL A 138 -10.52 -7.41 5.35
N LYS A 139 -11.34 -6.68 6.11
CA LYS A 139 -10.86 -5.54 6.89
C LYS A 139 -9.69 -5.97 7.80
N ASP A 140 -8.67 -5.13 7.87
CA ASP A 140 -7.47 -5.31 8.71
C ASP A 140 -6.72 -6.63 8.43
N GLN A 141 -6.91 -7.21 7.23
CA GLN A 141 -6.17 -8.40 6.83
C GLN A 141 -4.67 -8.11 6.75
N PRO A 142 -3.81 -8.89 7.45
CA PRO A 142 -2.38 -8.67 7.42
C PRO A 142 -1.77 -8.99 6.05
N ALA A 143 -0.72 -8.25 5.68
CA ALA A 143 0.21 -8.69 4.65
C ALA A 143 1.13 -9.79 5.23
N ILE A 144 1.77 -10.53 4.35
CA ILE A 144 2.74 -11.57 4.71
C ILE A 144 4.15 -11.06 4.42
N ASP A 145 5.03 -11.14 5.42
CA ASP A 145 6.47 -10.99 5.25
C ASP A 145 7.02 -12.28 4.62
N VAL A 146 7.45 -12.18 3.36
CA VAL A 146 7.92 -13.35 2.59
C VAL A 146 9.19 -13.93 3.20
N ASP A 147 10.09 -13.08 3.70
CA ASP A 147 11.37 -13.52 4.26
C ASP A 147 11.22 -14.34 5.55
N LYS A 148 10.23 -13.96 6.36
CA LYS A 148 9.93 -14.65 7.63
C LYS A 148 8.82 -15.69 7.48
N ASN A 149 8.10 -15.69 6.37
CA ASN A 149 6.89 -16.48 6.15
C ASN A 149 5.88 -16.33 7.31
N GLN A 150 5.60 -15.06 7.68
CA GLN A 150 4.74 -14.69 8.80
C GLN A 150 3.85 -13.51 8.44
N GLU A 151 2.69 -13.41 9.09
CA GLU A 151 1.87 -12.21 9.03
C GLU A 151 2.63 -11.02 9.61
N THR A 152 2.55 -9.88 8.94
CA THR A 152 3.05 -8.60 9.43
C THR A 152 2.08 -8.01 10.45
N GLU A 153 2.52 -7.03 11.22
CA GLU A 153 1.65 -6.20 12.06
C GLU A 153 0.84 -5.16 11.23
N TYR A 154 1.13 -5.05 9.94
CA TYR A 154 0.48 -4.12 9.03
C TYR A 154 -0.60 -4.83 8.21
N ASP A 155 -1.77 -4.18 8.09
CA ASP A 155 -2.73 -4.62 7.08
C ASP A 155 -2.14 -4.48 5.67
N TYR A 156 -2.66 -5.27 4.73
CA TYR A 156 -2.15 -5.31 3.35
C TYR A 156 -2.09 -3.94 2.68
N SER A 157 -3.02 -3.04 3.01
CA SER A 157 -3.04 -1.71 2.44
C SER A 157 -1.88 -0.85 2.96
N THR A 158 -1.65 -0.86 4.27
CA THR A 158 -0.54 -0.14 4.91
C THR A 158 0.79 -0.70 4.41
N ALA A 159 0.93 -2.03 4.36
CA ALA A 159 2.13 -2.71 3.87
C ALA A 159 2.47 -2.34 2.42
N PHE A 160 1.47 -2.14 1.56
CA PHE A 160 1.64 -1.69 0.18
C PHE A 160 1.59 -0.15 0.01
N GLU A 161 1.91 0.61 1.08
CA GLU A 161 1.98 2.08 1.07
C GLU A 161 0.66 2.77 0.70
N THR A 162 -0.45 2.20 1.16
CA THR A 162 -1.78 2.77 0.96
C THR A 162 -2.10 3.04 -0.52
N PRO A 163 -2.22 2.01 -1.37
CA PRO A 163 -2.44 2.19 -2.79
C PRO A 163 -3.70 3.03 -3.07
N ALA A 164 -3.60 3.94 -4.02
CA ALA A 164 -4.76 4.66 -4.56
C ALA A 164 -5.62 3.73 -5.43
N THR A 165 -6.83 4.15 -5.78
CA THR A 165 -7.68 3.47 -6.77
C THR A 165 -8.06 4.40 -7.92
N PRO A 166 -7.80 4.01 -9.17
CA PRO A 166 -6.96 2.89 -9.55
C PRO A 166 -5.47 3.13 -9.23
N SER A 167 -4.75 2.08 -9.04
CA SER A 167 -3.28 2.09 -9.14
C SER A 167 -2.77 0.69 -9.45
N PHE A 168 -1.55 0.61 -9.91
CA PHE A 168 -0.86 -0.62 -10.25
C PHE A 168 0.35 -0.84 -9.37
N THR A 169 0.59 -2.09 -9.06
CA THR A 169 1.84 -2.56 -8.43
C THR A 169 2.29 -3.82 -9.18
N ILE A 170 3.55 -3.90 -9.57
CA ILE A 170 4.12 -5.16 -10.05
C ILE A 170 5.03 -5.71 -8.96
N LEU A 171 4.76 -6.94 -8.57
CA LEU A 171 5.63 -7.75 -7.73
C LEU A 171 6.45 -8.66 -8.63
N ASP A 172 7.74 -8.82 -8.31
CA ASP A 172 8.51 -9.93 -8.85
C ASP A 172 8.07 -11.27 -8.23
N GLY A 173 8.61 -12.38 -8.75
CA GLY A 173 8.28 -13.71 -8.25
C GLY A 173 8.69 -13.99 -6.80
N GLU A 174 9.38 -13.05 -6.15
CA GLU A 174 9.80 -13.13 -4.75
C GLU A 174 9.02 -12.17 -3.84
N GLY A 175 8.08 -11.38 -4.39
CA GLY A 175 7.23 -10.47 -3.62
C GLY A 175 7.79 -9.06 -3.42
N LYS A 176 8.87 -8.72 -4.13
CA LYS A 176 9.40 -7.36 -4.12
C LYS A 176 8.66 -6.50 -5.14
N THR A 177 8.28 -5.29 -4.72
CA THR A 177 7.72 -4.29 -5.64
C THR A 177 8.79 -3.78 -6.58
N ILE A 178 8.59 -3.95 -7.89
CA ILE A 178 9.52 -3.54 -8.95
C ILE A 178 8.99 -2.39 -9.80
N TRP A 179 7.69 -2.14 -9.79
CA TRP A 179 7.06 -1.04 -10.52
C TRP A 179 5.73 -0.62 -9.88
N LYS A 180 5.41 0.67 -9.94
CA LYS A 180 4.13 1.26 -9.50
C LYS A 180 3.67 2.33 -10.47
N ASN A 181 2.35 2.44 -10.67
CA ASN A 181 1.73 3.52 -11.43
C ASN A 181 0.40 3.93 -10.81
N LYS A 182 0.02 5.20 -10.96
CA LYS A 182 -1.22 5.79 -10.40
C LYS A 182 -2.03 6.55 -11.47
N GLU A 183 -1.82 6.21 -12.76
CA GLU A 183 -2.60 6.84 -13.83
C GLU A 183 -4.09 6.50 -13.65
N TYR A 184 -4.91 7.55 -13.55
CA TYR A 184 -6.32 7.37 -13.21
C TYR A 184 -7.14 6.80 -14.38
N TRP A 185 -6.97 7.37 -15.58
CA TRP A 185 -7.67 6.89 -16.77
C TRP A 185 -6.83 5.88 -17.53
N ALA A 186 -7.49 4.92 -18.14
CA ALA A 186 -6.81 3.88 -18.90
C ALA A 186 -5.97 4.49 -20.03
N ASP A 187 -4.70 4.14 -20.07
CA ASP A 187 -3.71 4.61 -21.03
C ASP A 187 -2.91 3.43 -21.60
N SER A 188 -2.96 3.28 -22.91
CA SER A 188 -2.31 2.17 -23.59
C SER A 188 -0.77 2.18 -23.48
N SER A 189 -0.16 3.35 -23.30
CA SER A 189 1.29 3.46 -23.14
C SER A 189 1.70 2.97 -21.74
N VAL A 190 0.92 3.29 -20.71
CA VAL A 190 1.13 2.79 -19.34
C VAL A 190 0.91 1.28 -19.28
N LEU A 191 -0.15 0.78 -19.95
CA LEU A 191 -0.39 -0.67 -20.03
C LEU A 191 0.77 -1.39 -20.74
N SER A 192 1.24 -0.84 -21.87
CA SER A 192 2.38 -1.40 -22.60
C SER A 192 3.68 -1.41 -21.77
N GLU A 193 3.92 -0.35 -21.00
CA GLU A 193 5.05 -0.30 -20.07
C GLU A 193 4.92 -1.39 -19.00
N ALA A 194 3.75 -1.52 -18.34
CA ALA A 194 3.51 -2.55 -17.34
C ALA A 194 3.73 -3.97 -17.88
N LEU A 195 3.19 -4.26 -19.08
CA LEU A 195 3.35 -5.56 -19.74
C LEU A 195 4.81 -5.88 -20.09
N GLY A 196 5.66 -4.87 -20.24
CA GLY A 196 7.10 -5.04 -20.45
C GLY A 196 7.85 -5.60 -19.23
N TYR A 197 7.23 -5.60 -18.05
CA TYR A 197 7.75 -6.21 -16.83
C TYR A 197 7.24 -7.64 -16.61
N LEU A 198 6.22 -8.10 -17.31
CA LEU A 198 5.60 -9.42 -17.17
C LEU A 198 6.13 -10.41 -18.19
#